data_3079819ffa086e9fc325f272d7e2b067
#
_entry.id   3079819ffa086e9fc325f272d7e2b067
#
_cell.length_a   1.000
_cell.length_b   1.000
_cell.length_c   1.000
_cell.angle_alpha   90.00
_cell.angle_beta   90.00
_cell.angle_gamma   90.00
#
_symmetry.space_group_name_H-M   'P 1'
#
loop_
_entity.id
_entity.type
_entity.pdbx_description
1 polymer ?
#
loop_
_entity_poly.entity_id
_entity_poly.type
_entity_poly.pdbx_seq_one_letter_code
_entity_poly.pdbx_strand_id
1 'polypeptide(L)'
;LIFTGVMLSAFIVSVYKNKTMNLMFSYPIKRQKILVSQMMAVWIFNFIFLILTKVCIYACVFIGLRFMQSSFGIDFDMTNPSFYMQIIVRSFAVVGMSFIALFVGMAMKSSKATIVTSFLLIFLTQANVGDFTMAGNSIFSMILTIISFCFAFLSIYNVEVKDL
;
A
#
# COMPACT_ATOMS: atom_id res chain seq x y z
N LEU A 1 -3.46 -3.67 -1.98
CA LEU A 1 -3.90 -2.45 -1.27
C LEU A 1 -4.83 -2.81 -0.10
N ILE A 2 -5.90 -3.65 -0.29
CA ILE A 2 -6.77 -4.09 0.82
C ILE A 2 -5.97 -4.79 1.91
N PHE A 3 -5.15 -5.77 1.54
CA PHE A 3 -4.32 -6.51 2.49
C PHE A 3 -3.41 -5.57 3.30
N THR A 4 -2.77 -4.62 2.64
CA THR A 4 -1.95 -3.60 3.31
C THR A 4 -2.79 -2.74 4.26
N GLY A 5 -4.01 -2.35 3.84
CA GLY A 5 -4.94 -1.60 4.68
C GLY A 5 -5.39 -2.37 5.92
N VAL A 6 -5.66 -3.67 5.79
CA VAL A 6 -6.00 -4.55 6.92
C VAL A 6 -4.82 -4.68 7.89
N MET A 7 -3.60 -4.87 7.37
CA MET A 7 -2.39 -4.93 8.19
C MET A 7 -2.15 -3.62 8.94
N LEU A 8 -2.24 -2.47 8.26
CA LEU A 8 -2.12 -1.15 8.90
C LEU A 8 -3.21 -0.93 9.96
N SER A 9 -4.45 -1.37 9.67
CA SER A 9 -5.57 -1.30 10.60
C SER A 9 -5.30 -2.13 11.86
N ALA A 10 -4.83 -3.35 11.70
CA ALA A 10 -4.60 -4.28 12.81
C ALA A 10 -3.38 -3.89 13.65
N PHE A 11 -2.26 -3.56 13.02
CA PHE A 11 -1.01 -3.31 13.74
C PHE A 11 -0.85 -1.88 14.25
N ILE A 12 -1.46 -0.90 13.60
CA ILE A 12 -1.29 0.51 13.97
C ILE A 12 -2.59 1.07 14.58
N VAL A 13 -3.69 1.09 13.80
CA VAL A 13 -4.92 1.77 14.22
C VAL A 13 -5.58 1.09 15.41
N SER A 14 -5.58 -0.25 15.46
CA SER A 14 -6.14 -1.00 16.59
C SER A 14 -5.37 -0.75 17.89
N VAL A 15 -4.05 -0.73 17.83
CA VAL A 15 -3.17 -0.46 18.98
C VAL A 15 -3.38 0.98 19.48
N TYR A 16 -3.52 1.93 18.55
CA TYR A 16 -3.78 3.33 18.89
C TYR A 16 -5.18 3.53 19.49
N LYS A 17 -6.21 2.85 18.97
CA LYS A 17 -7.58 2.92 19.47
C LYS A 17 -7.74 2.36 20.88
N ASN A 18 -7.12 1.22 21.17
CA ASN A 18 -7.31 0.47 22.42
C ASN A 18 -6.51 1.04 23.58
N LYS A 19 -5.83 2.19 23.42
CA LYS A 19 -4.96 2.81 24.45
C LYS A 19 -3.93 1.84 25.04
N THR A 20 -3.69 0.70 24.39
CA THR A 20 -2.63 -0.24 24.79
C THR A 20 -1.25 0.39 24.64
N MET A 21 -1.16 1.48 23.92
CA MET A 21 0.01 2.36 24.00
C MET A 21 0.32 2.85 25.41
N ASN A 22 -0.66 3.03 26.30
CA ASN A 22 -0.41 3.48 27.67
C ASN A 22 0.45 2.48 28.48
N LEU A 23 0.39 1.20 28.17
CA LEU A 23 1.27 0.18 28.77
C LEU A 23 2.70 0.22 28.21
N MET A 24 2.89 0.70 26.98
CA MET A 24 4.23 0.92 26.40
C MET A 24 4.90 2.19 26.93
N PHE A 25 4.17 3.07 27.66
CA PHE A 25 4.69 4.32 28.22
C PHE A 25 5.58 4.16 29.45
N SER A 26 5.74 2.94 29.94
CA SER A 26 6.75 2.65 30.96
C SER A 26 8.19 2.81 30.44
N TYR A 27 8.36 2.94 29.11
CA TYR A 27 9.66 3.15 28.45
C TYR A 27 9.76 4.58 27.91
N PRO A 28 10.88 5.30 28.09
CA PRO A 28 11.08 6.68 27.64
C PRO A 28 11.38 6.78 26.14
N ILE A 29 10.57 6.12 25.28
CA ILE A 29 10.72 6.15 23.82
C ILE A 29 9.67 7.08 23.24
N LYS A 30 10.07 8.01 22.35
CA LYS A 30 9.15 8.91 21.66
C LYS A 30 8.15 8.09 20.82
N ARG A 31 6.86 8.35 21.01
CA ARG A 31 5.72 7.68 20.33
C ARG A 31 5.86 7.65 18.80
N GLN A 32 6.40 8.73 18.24
CA GLN A 32 6.67 8.85 16.81
C GLN A 32 7.62 7.75 16.31
N LYS A 33 8.68 7.43 17.06
CA LYS A 33 9.63 6.40 16.65
C LYS A 33 8.98 5.02 16.56
N ILE A 34 8.07 4.71 17.48
CA ILE A 34 7.34 3.43 17.47
C ILE A 34 6.40 3.40 16.27
N LEU A 35 5.64 4.47 16.03
CA LEU A 35 4.73 4.58 14.90
C LEU A 35 5.46 4.44 13.55
N VAL A 36 6.56 5.18 13.37
CA VAL A 36 7.37 5.13 12.15
C VAL A 36 7.94 3.73 11.95
N SER A 37 8.45 3.09 13.00
CA SER A 37 8.98 1.72 12.93
C SER A 37 7.91 0.73 12.46
N GLN A 38 6.71 0.82 13.01
CA GLN A 38 5.58 -0.05 12.61
C GLN A 38 5.14 0.23 11.16
N MET A 39 5.05 1.51 10.77
CA MET A 39 4.73 1.90 9.39
C MET A 39 5.76 1.35 8.40
N MET A 40 7.05 1.50 8.70
CA MET A 40 8.14 1.00 7.86
C MET A 40 8.15 -0.52 7.79
N ALA A 41 7.94 -1.21 8.91
CA ALA A 41 7.87 -2.67 8.95
C ALA A 41 6.74 -3.21 8.05
N VAL A 42 5.52 -2.67 8.19
CA VAL A 42 4.38 -3.07 7.37
C VAL A 42 4.62 -2.72 5.91
N TRP A 43 5.22 -1.57 5.62
CA TRP A 43 5.51 -1.13 4.26
C TRP A 43 6.49 -2.07 3.55
N ILE A 44 7.64 -2.36 4.18
CA ILE A 44 8.67 -3.25 3.63
C ILE A 44 8.11 -4.66 3.42
N PHE A 45 7.40 -5.19 4.41
CA PHE A 45 6.79 -6.51 4.32
C PHE A 45 5.82 -6.61 3.14
N ASN A 46 4.90 -5.66 3.02
CA ASN A 46 3.92 -5.65 1.94
C ASN A 46 4.57 -5.44 0.58
N PHE A 47 5.62 -4.62 0.48
CA PHE A 47 6.35 -4.37 -0.75
C PHE A 47 7.01 -5.66 -1.28
N ILE A 48 7.73 -6.38 -0.41
CA ILE A 48 8.36 -7.65 -0.75
C ILE A 48 7.31 -8.69 -1.17
N PHE A 49 6.25 -8.82 -0.38
CA PHE A 49 5.18 -9.78 -0.65
C PHE A 49 4.44 -9.49 -1.96
N LEU A 50 4.25 -8.24 -2.30
CA LEU A 50 3.59 -7.82 -3.53
C LEU A 50 4.45 -8.11 -4.76
N ILE A 51 5.76 -7.88 -4.69
CA ILE A 51 6.69 -8.26 -5.76
C ILE A 51 6.68 -9.77 -5.95
N LEU A 52 6.82 -10.53 -4.87
CA LEU A 52 6.84 -11.99 -4.90
C LEU A 52 5.55 -12.55 -5.53
N THR A 53 4.40 -12.03 -5.14
CA THR A 53 3.10 -12.42 -5.69
C THR A 53 3.01 -12.16 -7.19
N LYS A 54 3.48 -10.99 -7.65
CA LYS A 54 3.49 -10.66 -9.08
C LYS A 54 4.39 -11.61 -9.86
N VAL A 55 5.61 -11.85 -9.36
CA VAL A 55 6.54 -12.78 -10.00
C VAL A 55 5.95 -14.19 -10.09
N CYS A 56 5.30 -14.68 -9.02
CA CYS A 56 4.60 -15.97 -9.04
C CYS A 56 3.49 -16.03 -10.09
N ILE A 57 2.65 -14.99 -10.17
CA ILE A 57 1.56 -14.93 -11.14
C ILE A 57 2.12 -14.98 -12.56
N TYR A 58 3.14 -14.19 -12.86
CA TYR A 58 3.76 -14.19 -14.19
C TYR A 58 4.42 -15.52 -14.53
N ALA A 59 5.08 -16.17 -13.57
CA ALA A 59 5.64 -17.50 -13.75
C ALA A 59 4.55 -18.53 -14.06
N CYS A 60 3.42 -18.50 -13.35
CA CYS A 60 2.27 -19.39 -13.60
C CYS A 60 1.67 -19.16 -14.99
N VAL A 61 1.51 -17.91 -15.40
CA VAL A 61 1.01 -17.57 -16.75
C VAL A 61 1.96 -18.05 -17.84
N PHE A 62 3.27 -17.87 -17.67
CA PHE A 62 4.28 -18.33 -18.61
C PHE A 62 4.28 -19.85 -18.78
N ILE A 63 4.20 -20.59 -17.66
CA ILE A 63 4.11 -22.05 -17.67
C ILE A 63 2.81 -22.49 -18.36
N GLY A 64 1.68 -21.86 -18.02
CA GLY A 64 0.38 -22.16 -18.63
C GLY A 64 0.36 -21.97 -20.14
N LEU A 65 0.96 -20.90 -20.65
CA LEU A 65 1.09 -20.63 -22.08
C LEU A 65 1.95 -21.69 -22.80
N ARG A 66 2.99 -22.18 -22.14
CA ARG A 66 3.81 -23.26 -22.69
C ARG A 66 3.05 -24.59 -22.84
N PHE A 67 2.15 -24.89 -21.87
CA PHE A 67 1.36 -26.13 -21.91
C PHE A 67 0.20 -26.06 -22.91
N MET A 68 -0.39 -24.89 -23.13
CA MET A 68 -1.59 -24.78 -23.96
C MET A 68 -1.32 -24.72 -25.45
N GLN A 69 -0.08 -24.63 -25.92
CA GLN A 69 0.32 -24.60 -27.35
C GLN A 69 -0.59 -23.74 -28.25
N SER A 70 -1.41 -22.89 -27.65
CA SER A 70 -2.42 -22.11 -28.36
C SER A 70 -1.85 -20.76 -28.73
N SER A 71 -2.09 -20.40 -29.97
CA SER A 71 -1.78 -19.16 -30.68
C SER A 71 -2.43 -17.91 -30.05
N PHE A 72 -2.35 -17.76 -28.76
CA PHE A 72 -2.60 -16.46 -28.15
C PHE A 72 -1.33 -15.63 -28.35
N GLY A 73 -1.36 -14.74 -29.32
CA GLY A 73 -0.32 -13.75 -29.59
C GLY A 73 -0.20 -12.74 -28.45
N ILE A 74 0.14 -13.24 -27.27
CA ILE A 74 0.56 -12.42 -26.15
C ILE A 74 2.08 -12.34 -26.26
N ASP A 75 2.57 -11.28 -26.88
CA ASP A 75 3.99 -10.92 -26.86
C ASP A 75 4.42 -10.57 -25.45
N PHE A 76 4.66 -11.61 -24.65
CA PHE A 76 5.08 -11.47 -23.26
C PHE A 76 6.60 -11.67 -23.21
N ASP A 77 7.34 -10.59 -23.46
CA ASP A 77 8.78 -10.57 -23.36
C ASP A 77 9.24 -10.48 -21.91
N MET A 78 9.36 -11.64 -21.25
CA MET A 78 9.97 -11.73 -19.91
C MET A 78 11.46 -11.34 -19.88
N THR A 79 12.10 -11.25 -21.05
CA THR A 79 13.53 -10.90 -21.17
C THR A 79 13.76 -9.40 -21.07
N ASN A 80 12.72 -8.58 -21.14
CA ASN A 80 12.86 -7.13 -21.17
C ASN A 80 13.04 -6.55 -19.76
N PRO A 81 14.17 -5.92 -19.41
CA PRO A 81 14.42 -5.34 -18.09
C PRO A 81 13.41 -4.24 -17.72
N SER A 82 12.84 -3.55 -18.71
CA SER A 82 11.80 -2.53 -18.49
C SER A 82 10.55 -3.08 -17.83
N PHE A 83 10.24 -4.36 -18.05
CA PHE A 83 9.11 -5.03 -17.42
C PHE A 83 9.28 -5.15 -15.90
N TYR A 84 10.46 -5.56 -15.43
CA TYR A 84 10.76 -5.67 -14.00
C TYR A 84 10.77 -4.31 -13.31
N MET A 85 11.30 -3.29 -13.98
CA MET A 85 11.24 -1.91 -13.48
C MET A 85 9.81 -1.43 -13.29
N GLN A 86 8.92 -1.68 -14.23
CA GLN A 86 7.51 -1.34 -14.10
C GLN A 86 6.83 -2.07 -12.93
N ILE A 87 7.15 -3.34 -12.69
CA ILE A 87 6.63 -4.10 -11.55
C ILE A 87 7.04 -3.43 -10.24
N ILE A 88 8.31 -3.05 -10.11
CA ILE A 88 8.84 -2.42 -8.90
C ILE A 88 8.18 -1.07 -8.66
N VAL A 89 8.16 -0.20 -9.67
CA VAL A 89 7.57 1.16 -9.56
C VAL A 89 6.07 1.10 -9.22
N ARG A 90 5.32 0.25 -9.92
CA ARG A 90 3.88 0.07 -9.63
C ARG A 90 3.62 -0.53 -8.24
N SER A 91 4.47 -1.44 -7.78
CA SER A 91 4.35 -2.02 -6.44
C SER A 91 4.63 -0.98 -5.36
N PHE A 92 5.65 -0.15 -5.56
CA PHE A 92 5.97 0.97 -4.68
C PHE A 92 4.79 1.95 -4.57
N ALA A 93 4.19 2.31 -5.71
CA ALA A 93 3.03 3.19 -5.75
C ALA A 93 1.83 2.62 -4.98
N VAL A 94 1.48 1.35 -5.23
CA VAL A 94 0.33 0.69 -4.57
C VAL A 94 0.51 0.61 -3.06
N VAL A 95 1.71 0.27 -2.59
CA VAL A 95 1.97 0.21 -1.15
C VAL A 95 2.02 1.60 -0.54
N GLY A 96 2.58 2.59 -1.26
CA GLY A 96 2.57 3.99 -0.84
C GLY A 96 1.15 4.52 -0.63
N MET A 97 0.23 4.27 -1.56
CA MET A 97 -1.16 4.72 -1.46
C MET A 97 -1.87 4.24 -0.18
N SER A 98 -1.44 3.13 0.41
CA SER A 98 -2.04 2.63 1.66
C SER A 98 -1.84 3.57 2.86
N PHE A 99 -0.87 4.49 2.80
CA PHE A 99 -0.68 5.49 3.84
C PHE A 99 -1.82 6.50 3.92
N ILE A 100 -2.54 6.75 2.81
CA ILE A 100 -3.75 7.57 2.82
C ILE A 100 -4.81 6.89 3.69
N ALA A 101 -5.00 5.58 3.51
CA ALA A 101 -5.94 4.82 4.32
C ALA A 101 -5.56 4.78 5.81
N LEU A 102 -4.27 4.72 6.10
CA LEU A 102 -3.75 4.80 7.47
C LEU A 102 -4.07 6.17 8.10
N PHE A 103 -3.80 7.26 7.40
CA PHE A 103 -4.10 8.61 7.90
C PHE A 103 -5.58 8.77 8.25
N VAL A 104 -6.48 8.38 7.35
CA VAL A 104 -7.93 8.46 7.59
C VAL A 104 -8.34 7.58 8.77
N GLY A 105 -7.79 6.35 8.87
CA GLY A 105 -8.06 5.45 9.99
C GLY A 105 -7.62 6.02 11.33
N MET A 106 -6.47 6.67 11.40
CA MET A 106 -5.97 7.33 12.61
C MET A 106 -6.78 8.60 12.93
N ALA A 107 -7.14 9.39 11.92
CA ALA A 107 -7.96 10.59 12.11
C ALA A 107 -9.34 10.24 12.69
N MET A 108 -9.94 9.17 12.20
CA MET A 108 -11.25 8.67 12.66
C MET A 108 -11.17 7.74 13.90
N LYS A 109 -9.97 7.41 14.36
CA LYS A 109 -9.71 6.44 15.46
C LYS A 109 -10.48 5.13 15.26
N SER A 110 -10.62 4.69 14.02
CA SER A 110 -11.44 3.53 13.66
C SER A 110 -10.73 2.61 12.66
N SER A 111 -10.47 1.37 13.08
CA SER A 111 -9.94 0.32 12.23
C SER A 111 -10.82 0.04 11.01
N LYS A 112 -12.13 0.15 11.17
CA LYS A 112 -13.12 -0.03 10.08
C LYS A 112 -12.94 1.05 9.00
N ALA A 113 -12.67 2.29 9.40
CA ALA A 113 -12.44 3.40 8.47
C ALA A 113 -11.23 3.15 7.56
N THR A 114 -10.13 2.59 8.09
CA THR A 114 -8.95 2.23 7.31
C THR A 114 -9.27 1.21 6.21
N ILE A 115 -10.08 0.21 6.52
CA ILE A 115 -10.46 -0.82 5.56
C ILE A 115 -11.38 -0.23 4.48
N VAL A 116 -12.38 0.55 4.87
CA VAL A 116 -13.32 1.20 3.94
C VAL A 116 -12.58 2.15 3.00
N THR A 117 -11.65 2.96 3.51
CA THR A 117 -10.83 3.85 2.67
C THR A 117 -9.89 3.09 1.74
N SER A 118 -9.38 1.93 2.14
CA SER A 118 -8.59 1.06 1.24
C SER A 118 -9.43 0.55 0.08
N PHE A 119 -10.69 0.18 0.31
CA PHE A 119 -11.63 -0.18 -0.74
C PHE A 119 -11.91 1.00 -1.68
N LEU A 120 -12.19 2.16 -1.13
CA LEU A 120 -12.46 3.37 -1.90
C LEU A 120 -11.27 3.75 -2.78
N LEU A 121 -10.05 3.64 -2.28
CA LEU A 121 -8.84 3.88 -3.05
C LEU A 121 -8.68 2.90 -4.22
N ILE A 122 -9.08 1.63 -4.06
CA ILE A 122 -9.06 0.68 -5.18
C ILE A 122 -10.05 1.09 -6.25
N PHE A 123 -11.28 1.42 -5.87
CA PHE A 123 -12.27 1.92 -6.84
C PHE A 123 -11.75 3.13 -7.59
N LEU A 124 -11.12 4.07 -6.88
CA LEU A 124 -10.57 5.28 -7.49
C LEU A 124 -9.40 4.97 -8.43
N THR A 125 -8.52 4.04 -8.09
CA THR A 125 -7.39 3.66 -8.95
C THR A 125 -7.80 2.80 -10.15
N GLN A 126 -8.91 2.08 -10.05
CA GLN A 126 -9.44 1.24 -11.13
C GLN A 126 -10.53 1.94 -11.96
N ALA A 127 -10.89 3.18 -11.60
CA ALA A 127 -11.90 3.93 -12.33
C ALA A 127 -11.43 4.20 -13.76
N ASN A 128 -12.28 3.82 -14.71
CA ASN A 128 -12.11 4.14 -16.12
C ASN A 128 -13.08 5.27 -16.47
N VAL A 129 -12.56 6.36 -16.98
CA VAL A 129 -13.36 7.52 -17.43
C VAL A 129 -13.11 7.68 -18.93
N GLY A 130 -13.98 7.06 -19.73
CA GLY A 130 -13.80 7.00 -21.18
C GLY A 130 -12.55 6.20 -21.56
N ASP A 131 -11.73 6.74 -22.45
CA ASP A 131 -10.45 6.13 -22.87
C ASP A 131 -9.32 6.31 -21.85
N PHE A 132 -9.58 7.02 -20.76
CA PHE A 132 -8.59 7.31 -19.72
C PHE A 132 -8.67 6.28 -18.60
N THR A 133 -7.69 5.36 -18.56
CA THR A 133 -7.53 4.41 -17.45
C THR A 133 -6.58 5.00 -16.41
N MET A 134 -7.08 5.32 -15.22
CA MET A 134 -6.25 5.87 -14.15
C MET A 134 -5.10 4.93 -13.75
N ALA A 135 -5.34 3.63 -13.79
CA ALA A 135 -4.33 2.60 -13.53
C ALA A 135 -3.22 2.55 -14.58
N GLY A 136 -3.51 2.92 -15.84
CA GLY A 136 -2.55 2.92 -16.95
C GLY A 136 -1.65 4.16 -16.99
N ASN A 137 -2.06 5.25 -16.35
CA ASN A 137 -1.35 6.52 -16.44
C ASN A 137 -0.28 6.65 -15.33
N SER A 138 1.00 6.63 -15.75
CA SER A 138 2.14 6.74 -14.83
C SER A 138 2.15 8.07 -14.07
N ILE A 139 1.69 9.16 -14.69
CA ILE A 139 1.66 10.49 -14.07
C ILE A 139 0.68 10.51 -12.91
N PHE A 140 -0.52 9.97 -13.09
CA PHE A 140 -1.53 9.88 -12.04
C PHE A 140 -1.04 9.04 -10.85
N SER A 141 -0.40 7.90 -11.12
CA SER A 141 0.19 7.05 -10.10
C SER A 141 1.30 7.78 -9.31
N MET A 142 2.15 8.56 -9.99
CA MET A 142 3.19 9.37 -9.34
C MET A 142 2.60 10.45 -8.43
N ILE A 143 1.61 11.20 -8.91
CA ILE A 143 0.93 12.23 -8.10
C ILE A 143 0.31 11.61 -6.85
N LEU A 144 -0.38 10.50 -7.00
CA LEU A 144 -1.04 9.83 -5.88
C LEU A 144 -0.03 9.30 -4.85
N THR A 145 1.15 8.83 -5.29
CA THR A 145 2.22 8.42 -4.37
C THR A 145 2.82 9.59 -3.61
N ILE A 146 3.03 10.74 -4.25
CA ILE A 146 3.53 11.95 -3.58
C ILE A 146 2.53 12.39 -2.51
N ILE A 147 1.24 12.44 -2.86
CA ILE A 147 0.16 12.77 -1.92
C ILE A 147 0.15 11.80 -0.74
N SER A 148 0.33 10.50 -0.98
CA SER A 148 0.33 9.49 0.08
C SER A 148 1.48 9.65 1.07
N PHE A 149 2.67 10.05 0.60
CA PHE A 149 3.79 10.38 1.48
C PHE A 149 3.54 11.63 2.32
N CYS A 150 2.89 12.66 1.76
CA CYS A 150 2.45 13.82 2.53
C CYS A 150 1.48 13.42 3.64
N PHE A 151 0.52 12.53 3.37
CA PHE A 151 -0.39 12.02 4.39
C PHE A 151 0.31 11.15 5.45
N ALA A 152 1.32 10.37 5.06
CA ALA A 152 2.16 9.64 6.02
C ALA A 152 2.86 10.60 6.99
N PHE A 153 3.44 11.68 6.47
CA PHE A 153 4.09 12.70 7.29
C PHE A 153 3.11 13.41 8.22
N LEU A 154 1.94 13.81 7.70
CA LEU A 154 0.87 14.40 8.50
C LEU A 154 0.37 13.44 9.59
N SER A 155 0.33 12.15 9.33
CA SER A 155 -0.05 11.13 10.30
C SER A 155 0.92 11.11 11.50
N ILE A 156 2.22 11.20 11.22
CA ILE A 156 3.27 11.22 12.24
C ILE A 156 3.19 12.52 13.06
N TYR A 157 3.00 13.67 12.39
CA TYR A 157 2.91 14.96 13.04
C TYR A 157 1.66 15.09 13.93
N ASN A 158 0.53 14.57 13.48
CA ASN A 158 -0.75 14.66 14.20
C ASN A 158 -0.76 13.86 15.51
N VAL A 159 0.09 12.84 15.64
CA VAL A 159 0.26 12.08 16.89
C VAL A 159 0.93 12.92 17.97
N GLU A 160 1.77 13.87 17.59
CA GLU A 160 2.46 14.75 18.57
C GLU A 160 1.52 15.87 19.07
N VAL A 161 0.71 16.44 18.18
CA VAL A 161 -0.11 17.62 18.49
C VAL A 161 -1.39 17.28 19.27
N LYS A 162 -1.94 16.07 19.11
CA LYS A 162 -3.20 15.68 19.80
C LYS A 162 -3.02 15.17 21.22
N ASP A 163 -1.81 15.03 21.70
CA ASP A 163 -1.50 14.52 23.04
C ASP A 163 -0.96 15.64 23.98
N LEU A 164 -1.05 16.89 23.55
CA LEU A 164 -0.96 18.10 24.39
C LEU A 164 -2.35 18.58 24.75
#